data_e324a4996f3fa7bb00c6bc2320f6033f
#
_entry.id   e324a4996f3fa7bb00c6bc2320f6033f
#
_cell.length_a   1.000
_cell.length_b   1.000
_cell.length_c   1.000
_cell.angle_alpha   90.00
_cell.angle_beta   90.00
_cell.angle_gamma   90.00
#
_symmetry.space_group_name_H-M   'P 1'
#
loop_
_entity.id
_entity.type
_entity.pdbx_description
1 polymer ?
#
loop_
_entity_poly.entity_id
_entity_poly.type
_entity_poly.pdbx_seq_one_letter_code
_entity_poly.pdbx_strand_id
1 'polypeptide(L)'
;MKVLIVDDATFMRNFLFDNMHNLGFEVIGEACDGREAVQKYIKLKPDIVTMDITMPKMNGIEALKEIRKIDVDAKVVMISDIGQHDKIIEAIKSGATDFIIKPVHPDRLKESLEKVFA
;
A
#
# COMPACT_ATOMS: atom_id res chain seq x y z
N MET A 1 14.43 2.41 -4.66
CA MET A 1 13.23 1.57 -4.56
C MET A 1 12.02 2.30 -5.09
N LYS A 2 11.22 1.62 -5.88
CA LYS A 2 10.07 2.19 -6.59
C LYS A 2 8.79 1.88 -5.85
N VAL A 3 7.97 2.92 -5.59
CA VAL A 3 6.74 2.81 -4.78
C VAL A 3 5.52 3.17 -5.62
N LEU A 4 4.46 2.37 -5.48
CA LEU A 4 3.12 2.70 -5.94
C LEU A 4 2.28 3.05 -4.72
N ILE A 5 1.69 4.24 -4.71
CA ILE A 5 0.85 4.72 -3.61
C ILE A 5 -0.62 4.57 -4.00
N VAL A 6 -1.40 3.85 -3.18
CA VAL A 6 -2.82 3.60 -3.44
C VAL A 6 -3.65 4.08 -2.27
N ASP A 7 -4.46 5.12 -2.51
CA ASP A 7 -5.38 5.69 -1.54
C ASP A 7 -6.41 6.52 -2.31
N ASP A 8 -7.67 6.49 -1.91
CA ASP A 8 -8.71 7.25 -2.59
C ASP A 8 -8.71 8.75 -2.21
N ALA A 9 -8.02 9.12 -1.13
CA ALA A 9 -7.93 10.51 -0.68
C ALA A 9 -6.69 11.20 -1.24
N THR A 10 -6.90 12.28 -2.00
CA THR A 10 -5.81 13.05 -2.61
C THR A 10 -4.81 13.55 -1.57
N PHE A 11 -5.31 14.10 -0.45
CA PHE A 11 -4.42 14.65 0.57
C PHE A 11 -3.52 13.55 1.17
N MET A 12 -4.04 12.33 1.30
CA MET A 12 -3.27 11.21 1.84
C MET A 12 -2.19 10.75 0.85
N ARG A 13 -2.52 10.72 -0.45
CA ARG A 13 -1.52 10.41 -1.48
C ARG A 13 -0.40 11.44 -1.48
N ASN A 14 -0.75 12.73 -1.35
CA ASN A 14 0.26 13.80 -1.28
C ASN A 14 1.15 13.66 -0.04
N PHE A 15 0.55 13.37 1.11
CA PHE A 15 1.28 13.13 2.35
C PHE A 15 2.27 11.98 2.19
N LEU A 16 1.82 10.86 1.66
CA LEU A 16 2.66 9.69 1.44
C LEU A 16 3.76 9.97 0.40
N PHE A 17 3.41 10.68 -0.66
CA PHE A 17 4.40 11.08 -1.68
C PHE A 17 5.55 11.86 -1.05
N ASP A 18 5.24 12.89 -0.28
CA ASP A 18 6.26 13.73 0.35
C ASP A 18 7.15 12.92 1.30
N ASN A 19 6.54 12.06 2.12
CA ASN A 19 7.28 11.24 3.06
C ASN A 19 8.15 10.19 2.38
N MET A 20 7.62 9.53 1.34
CA MET A 20 8.38 8.55 0.56
C MET A 20 9.57 9.20 -0.13
N HIS A 21 9.35 10.38 -0.74
CA HIS A 21 10.40 11.14 -1.39
C HIS A 21 11.51 11.50 -0.40
N ASN A 22 11.13 12.00 0.79
CA ASN A 22 12.09 12.36 1.84
C ASN A 22 12.90 11.16 2.33
N LEU A 23 12.33 9.96 2.28
CA LEU A 23 13.01 8.73 2.68
C LEU A 23 13.87 8.14 1.55
N GLY A 24 13.90 8.77 0.38
CA GLY A 24 14.71 8.32 -0.75
C GLY A 24 14.03 7.32 -1.67
N PHE A 25 12.72 7.15 -1.56
CA PHE A 25 11.95 6.28 -2.46
C PHE A 25 11.49 7.06 -3.68
N GLU A 26 11.45 6.37 -4.82
CA GLU A 26 10.91 6.94 -6.05
C GLU A 26 9.44 6.53 -6.18
N VAL A 27 8.54 7.49 -6.12
CA VAL A 27 7.11 7.25 -6.34
C VAL A 27 6.87 7.20 -7.84
N ILE A 28 6.58 6.01 -8.36
CA ILE A 28 6.43 5.81 -9.82
C ILE A 28 4.98 5.87 -10.27
N GLY A 29 4.04 5.94 -9.35
CA GLY A 29 2.63 6.06 -9.68
C GLY A 29 1.75 6.16 -8.46
N GLU A 30 0.50 6.55 -8.70
CA GLU A 30 -0.55 6.63 -7.69
C GLU A 30 -1.82 6.02 -8.25
N ALA A 31 -2.64 5.44 -7.37
CA ALA A 31 -3.93 4.90 -7.74
C ALA A 31 -4.96 5.30 -6.69
N CYS A 32 -6.22 5.47 -7.10
CA CYS A 32 -7.29 5.94 -6.22
C CYS A 32 -8.34 4.87 -5.90
N ASP A 33 -8.18 3.67 -6.42
CA ASP A 33 -9.03 2.52 -6.10
C ASP A 33 -8.27 1.21 -6.35
N GLY A 34 -8.85 0.10 -5.92
CA GLY A 34 -8.19 -1.20 -6.02
C GLY A 34 -8.02 -1.69 -7.45
N ARG A 35 -8.95 -1.37 -8.34
CA ARG A 35 -8.86 -1.78 -9.75
C ARG A 35 -7.70 -1.08 -10.44
N GLU A 36 -7.58 0.24 -10.23
CA GLU A 36 -6.47 1.02 -10.77
C GLU A 36 -5.15 0.54 -10.20
N ALA A 37 -5.13 0.17 -8.90
CA ALA A 37 -3.94 -0.36 -8.25
C ALA A 37 -3.42 -1.62 -8.95
N VAL A 38 -4.31 -2.57 -9.26
CA VAL A 38 -3.94 -3.81 -9.94
C VAL A 38 -3.39 -3.50 -11.34
N GLN A 39 -4.07 -2.64 -12.09
CA GLN A 39 -3.64 -2.25 -13.43
C GLN A 39 -2.26 -1.61 -13.42
N LYS A 40 -2.02 -0.68 -12.49
CA LYS A 40 -0.73 0.01 -12.38
C LYS A 40 0.37 -0.89 -11.85
N TYR A 41 0.03 -1.85 -10.98
CA TYR A 41 1.02 -2.83 -10.52
C TYR A 41 1.57 -3.63 -11.71
N ILE A 42 0.69 -4.12 -12.56
CA ILE A 42 1.09 -4.89 -13.75
C ILE A 42 1.96 -4.05 -14.68
N LYS A 43 1.55 -2.80 -14.92
CA LYS A 43 2.21 -1.90 -15.87
C LYS A 43 3.56 -1.38 -15.35
N LEU A 44 3.60 -0.96 -14.10
CA LEU A 44 4.74 -0.22 -13.53
C LEU A 44 5.72 -1.11 -12.77
N LYS A 45 5.29 -2.26 -12.29
CA LYS A 45 6.11 -3.22 -11.54
C LYS A 45 6.88 -2.55 -10.39
N PRO A 46 6.19 -1.94 -9.43
CA PRO A 46 6.85 -1.29 -8.30
C PRO A 46 7.54 -2.31 -7.40
N ASP A 47 8.51 -1.85 -6.62
CA ASP A 47 9.16 -2.68 -5.61
C ASP A 47 8.28 -2.86 -4.37
N ILE A 48 7.45 -1.87 -4.06
CA ILE A 48 6.53 -1.90 -2.93
C ILE A 48 5.26 -1.11 -3.25
N VAL A 49 4.15 -1.53 -2.65
CA VAL A 49 2.86 -0.85 -2.73
C VAL A 49 2.42 -0.46 -1.33
N THR A 50 1.99 0.78 -1.14
CA THR A 50 1.20 1.15 0.04
C THR A 50 -0.25 1.17 -0.38
N MET A 51 -1.10 0.43 0.34
CA MET A 51 -2.48 0.14 -0.07
C MET A 51 -3.46 0.46 1.04
N ASP A 52 -4.32 1.46 0.82
CA ASP A 52 -5.45 1.72 1.71
C ASP A 52 -6.44 0.55 1.62
N ILE A 53 -7.02 0.18 2.74
CA ILE A 53 -7.99 -0.93 2.78
C ILE A 53 -9.33 -0.51 2.18
N THR A 54 -9.87 0.64 2.61
CA THR A 54 -11.21 1.07 2.22
C THR A 54 -11.19 2.00 1.02
N MET A 55 -11.62 1.50 -0.13
CA MET A 55 -11.66 2.26 -1.38
C MET A 55 -12.87 1.87 -2.22
N PRO A 56 -13.35 2.74 -3.12
CA PRO A 56 -14.45 2.40 -4.02
C PRO A 56 -14.03 1.38 -5.07
N LYS A 57 -15.00 0.79 -5.76
CA LYS A 57 -14.88 -0.18 -6.86
C LYS A 57 -14.29 -1.51 -6.40
N MET A 58 -13.04 -1.53 -6.01
CA MET A 58 -12.34 -2.69 -5.47
C MET A 58 -11.58 -2.21 -4.24
N ASN A 59 -11.79 -2.82 -3.08
CA ASN A 59 -11.09 -2.43 -1.86
C ASN A 59 -9.64 -2.94 -1.86
N GLY A 60 -8.84 -2.47 -0.89
CA GLY A 60 -7.43 -2.81 -0.83
C GLY A 60 -7.12 -4.28 -0.61
N ILE A 61 -7.98 -5.01 0.12
CA ILE A 61 -7.76 -6.44 0.35
C ILE A 61 -8.03 -7.24 -0.93
N GLU A 62 -9.07 -6.88 -1.67
CA GLU A 62 -9.36 -7.49 -2.97
C GLU A 62 -8.20 -7.23 -3.95
N ALA A 63 -7.69 -6.00 -3.96
CA ALA A 63 -6.54 -5.65 -4.80
C ALA A 63 -5.29 -6.43 -4.39
N LEU A 64 -5.04 -6.57 -3.08
CA LEU A 64 -3.93 -7.38 -2.57
C LEU A 64 -4.00 -8.82 -3.07
N LYS A 65 -5.18 -9.43 -3.01
CA LYS A 65 -5.38 -10.80 -3.48
C LYS A 65 -5.07 -10.93 -4.97
N GLU A 66 -5.52 -9.97 -5.78
CA GLU A 66 -5.24 -9.95 -7.22
C GLU A 66 -3.76 -9.76 -7.51
N ILE A 67 -3.11 -8.82 -6.82
CA ILE A 67 -1.67 -8.58 -6.97
C ILE A 67 -0.88 -9.84 -6.57
N ARG A 68 -1.30 -10.51 -5.51
CA ARG A 68 -0.62 -11.74 -5.04
C ARG A 68 -0.72 -12.89 -6.04
N LYS A 69 -1.80 -12.96 -6.81
CA LYS A 69 -1.94 -13.94 -7.90
C LYS A 69 -0.99 -13.65 -9.05
N ILE A 70 -0.74 -12.36 -9.32
CA ILE A 70 0.15 -11.91 -10.40
C ILE A 70 1.62 -12.10 -10.00
N ASP A 71 1.94 -11.80 -8.74
CA ASP A 71 3.29 -11.81 -8.21
C ASP A 71 3.27 -12.27 -6.75
N VAL A 72 3.70 -13.51 -6.52
CA VAL A 72 3.74 -14.10 -5.17
C VAL A 72 4.75 -13.41 -4.25
N ASP A 73 5.72 -12.70 -4.83
CA ASP A 73 6.74 -11.98 -4.08
C ASP A 73 6.42 -10.50 -3.88
N ALA A 74 5.23 -10.05 -4.29
CA ALA A 74 4.83 -8.66 -4.16
C ALA A 74 4.89 -8.20 -2.70
N LYS A 75 5.42 -7.00 -2.50
CA LYS A 75 5.50 -6.37 -1.18
C LYS A 75 4.41 -5.32 -1.06
N VAL A 76 3.45 -5.57 -0.19
CA VAL A 76 2.28 -4.71 -0.01
C VAL A 76 2.13 -4.37 1.47
N VAL A 77 2.22 -3.08 1.78
CA VAL A 77 1.96 -2.55 3.12
C VAL A 77 0.55 -1.99 3.13
N MET A 78 -0.31 -2.59 3.95
CA MET A 78 -1.70 -2.14 4.08
C MET A 78 -1.78 -0.95 5.02
N ILE A 79 -2.65 0.00 4.72
CA ILE A 79 -2.92 1.16 5.58
C ILE A 79 -4.40 1.13 5.93
N SER A 80 -4.70 1.11 7.23
CA SER A 80 -6.07 0.96 7.72
C SER A 80 -6.47 2.06 8.69
N ASP A 81 -7.77 2.29 8.80
CA ASP A 81 -8.32 3.16 9.84
C ASP A 81 -8.36 2.42 11.19
N ILE A 82 -8.43 3.18 12.27
CA ILE A 82 -8.64 2.63 13.61
C ILE A 82 -9.96 1.84 13.62
N GLY A 83 -9.96 0.68 14.26
CA GLY A 83 -11.16 -0.14 14.39
C GLY A 83 -11.37 -1.15 13.28
N GLN A 84 -10.42 -1.31 12.36
CA GLN A 84 -10.52 -2.30 11.28
C GLN A 84 -9.76 -3.60 11.58
N HIS A 85 -9.84 -4.10 12.83
CA HIS A 85 -9.11 -5.32 13.22
C HIS A 85 -9.40 -6.51 12.34
N ASP A 86 -10.69 -6.75 12.00
CA ASP A 86 -11.08 -7.86 11.14
C ASP A 86 -10.46 -7.75 9.76
N LYS A 87 -10.39 -6.54 9.23
CA LYS A 87 -9.78 -6.25 7.93
C LYS A 87 -8.28 -6.47 7.95
N ILE A 88 -7.62 -6.06 9.03
CA ILE A 88 -6.18 -6.26 9.19
C ILE A 88 -5.85 -7.76 9.21
N ILE A 89 -6.62 -8.54 9.97
CA ILE A 89 -6.44 -10.00 10.04
C ILE A 89 -6.63 -10.62 8.66
N GLU A 90 -7.67 -10.22 7.95
CA GLU A 90 -7.92 -10.70 6.58
C GLU A 90 -6.77 -10.35 5.64
N ALA A 91 -6.25 -9.12 5.74
CA ALA A 91 -5.12 -8.67 4.92
C ALA A 91 -3.87 -9.51 5.19
N ILE A 92 -3.56 -9.77 6.46
CA ILE A 92 -2.41 -10.59 6.83
C ILE A 92 -2.55 -12.00 6.27
N LYS A 93 -3.73 -12.61 6.41
CA LYS A 93 -4.02 -13.94 5.86
C LYS A 93 -3.95 -13.97 4.33
N SER A 94 -4.21 -12.83 3.70
CA SER A 94 -4.16 -12.70 2.24
C SER A 94 -2.76 -12.38 1.72
N GLY A 95 -1.76 -12.27 2.61
CA GLY A 95 -0.37 -12.10 2.23
C GLY A 95 0.17 -10.68 2.29
N ALA A 96 -0.46 -9.78 3.07
CA ALA A 96 0.10 -8.45 3.29
C ALA A 96 1.49 -8.57 3.96
N THR A 97 2.44 -7.77 3.50
CA THR A 97 3.80 -7.80 4.03
C THR A 97 3.89 -7.12 5.39
N ASP A 98 3.14 -6.04 5.57
CA ASP A 98 3.02 -5.32 6.83
C ASP A 98 1.74 -4.50 6.82
N PHE A 99 1.42 -3.85 7.94
CA PHE A 99 0.27 -2.94 8.02
C PHE A 99 0.60 -1.73 8.90
N ILE A 100 -0.08 -0.63 8.62
CA ILE A 100 0.04 0.62 9.40
C ILE A 100 -1.38 1.10 9.70
N ILE A 101 -1.63 1.49 10.94
CA ILE A 101 -2.92 2.06 11.35
C ILE A 101 -2.82 3.58 11.29
N LYS A 102 -3.80 4.22 10.65
CA LYS A 102 -3.87 5.70 10.59
C LYS A 102 -4.08 6.28 11.99
N PRO A 103 -3.52 7.45 12.30
CA PRO A 103 -2.75 8.33 11.42
C PRO A 103 -1.35 7.77 11.14
N VAL A 104 -0.89 7.94 9.89
CA VAL A 104 0.43 7.46 9.48
C VAL A 104 1.49 8.47 9.94
N HIS A 105 2.31 8.08 10.89
CA HIS A 105 3.45 8.89 11.32
C HIS A 105 4.67 8.58 10.46
N PRO A 106 5.49 9.59 10.11
CA PRO A 106 6.67 9.37 9.27
C PRO A 106 7.62 8.31 9.81
N ASP A 107 7.82 8.25 11.13
CA ASP A 107 8.70 7.25 11.75
C ASP A 107 8.14 5.84 11.61
N ARG A 108 6.82 5.67 11.74
CA ARG A 108 6.19 4.37 11.56
C ARG A 108 6.28 3.89 10.11
N LEU A 109 6.10 4.81 9.17
CA LEU A 109 6.24 4.54 7.75
C LEU A 109 7.66 4.07 7.44
N LYS A 110 8.65 4.80 7.94
CA LYS A 110 10.08 4.45 7.77
C LYS A 110 10.38 3.07 8.32
N GLU A 111 9.91 2.77 9.54
CA GLU A 111 10.09 1.47 10.18
C GLU A 111 9.52 0.34 9.32
N SER A 112 8.30 0.51 8.80
CA SER A 112 7.65 -0.49 7.96
C SER A 112 8.44 -0.73 6.67
N LEU A 113 8.87 0.33 6.00
CA LEU A 113 9.62 0.24 4.75
C LEU A 113 10.97 -0.46 4.96
N GLU A 114 11.68 -0.12 6.03
CA GLU A 114 12.95 -0.77 6.36
C GLU A 114 12.75 -2.26 6.65
N LYS A 115 11.73 -2.60 7.40
CA LYS A 115 11.39 -3.97 7.74
C LYS A 115 11.07 -4.82 6.52
N VAL A 116 10.33 -4.26 5.57
CA VAL A 116 9.89 -4.95 4.35
C VAL A 116 11.08 -5.32 3.45
N PHE A 117 12.13 -4.51 3.47
CA PHE A 117 13.33 -4.73 2.67
C PHE A 117 14.51 -5.29 3.47
N ALA A 118 14.29 -5.62 4.71
CA ALA A 118 15.35 -6.20 5.56
C ALA A 118 15.74 -7.61 5.14
#